data_c48e3426f439a946f8f988c9b0bb5742
#
_entry.id   c48e3426f439a946f8f988c9b0bb5742
#
_cell.length_a   1.000
_cell.length_b   1.000
_cell.length_c   1.000
_cell.angle_alpha   90.00
_cell.angle_beta   90.00
_cell.angle_gamma   90.00
#
_symmetry.space_group_name_H-M   'P 1'
#
loop_
_entity.id
_entity.type
_entity.pdbx_description
1 polymer ?
#
loop_
_entity_poly.entity_id
_entity_poly.type
_entity_poly.pdbx_seq_one_letter_code
_entity_poly.pdbx_strand_id
1 'polypeptide(L)' 'LEARPVAQLVQVASQFNSEIYVEIGKKRVNAKSIMGMMTLGLDAGEEITLSANGEDEEAAMAGIEQYLSNQ' A
#
# COMPACT_ATOMS: atom_id res chain seq x y z
N LEU A 1 11.90 -10.62 -5.03
CA LEU A 1 11.10 -9.69 -4.21
C LEU A 1 11.23 -10.03 -2.73
N GLU A 2 11.61 -9.04 -1.95
CA GLU A 2 11.71 -9.22 -0.52
C GLU A 2 10.35 -8.96 0.14
N ALA A 3 9.99 -9.82 1.08
CA ALA A 3 8.73 -9.67 1.81
C ALA A 3 8.75 -8.50 2.80
N ARG A 4 9.95 -8.11 3.27
CA ARG A 4 10.09 -7.11 4.31
C ARG A 4 9.50 -5.73 3.94
N PRO A 5 9.79 -5.17 2.74
CA PRO A 5 9.18 -3.88 2.37
C PRO A 5 7.66 -3.99 2.25
N VAL A 6 7.17 -5.12 1.76
CA VAL A 6 5.73 -5.35 1.63
C VAL A 6 5.08 -5.39 3.02
N ALA A 7 5.70 -6.10 3.96
CA ALA A 7 5.17 -6.19 5.32
C ALA A 7 5.15 -4.82 6.00
N GLN A 8 6.17 -4.00 5.78
CA GLN A 8 6.22 -2.65 6.34
C GLN A 8 5.11 -1.77 5.78
N LEU A 9 4.85 -1.88 4.48
CA LEU A 9 3.78 -1.12 3.86
C LEU A 9 2.42 -1.51 4.43
N VAL A 10 2.21 -2.81 4.64
CA VAL A 10 0.98 -3.30 5.27
C VAL A 10 0.82 -2.71 6.68
N GLN A 11 1.92 -2.63 7.44
CA GLN A 11 1.87 -2.06 8.77
C GLN A 11 1.50 -0.58 8.74
N VAL A 12 2.07 0.18 7.79
CA VAL A 12 1.74 1.59 7.64
C VAL A 12 0.25 1.74 7.31
N ALA A 13 -0.23 0.99 6.33
CA ALA A 13 -1.62 1.06 5.91
C ALA A 13 -2.58 0.66 7.04
N SER A 14 -2.17 -0.28 7.88
CA SER A 14 -3.02 -0.80 8.95
C SER A 14 -3.21 0.19 10.10
N GLN A 15 -2.42 1.26 10.15
CA GLN A 15 -2.59 2.30 11.16
C GLN A 15 -3.81 3.17 10.91
N PHE A 16 -4.37 3.12 9.72
CA PHE A 16 -5.49 3.96 9.34
C PHE A 16 -6.78 3.16 9.28
N ASN A 17 -7.90 3.84 9.48
CA ASN A 17 -9.21 3.19 9.46
C ASN A 17 -9.80 3.09 8.06
N SER A 18 -9.29 3.89 7.12
CA SER A 18 -9.78 3.89 5.76
C SER A 18 -9.50 2.57 5.06
N GLU A 19 -10.34 2.26 4.08
CA GLU A 19 -10.05 1.17 3.15
C GLU A 19 -8.98 1.65 2.19
N ILE A 20 -7.90 0.88 2.08
CA ILE A 20 -6.75 1.28 1.26
C ILE A 20 -6.45 0.17 0.28
N TYR A 21 -6.32 0.54 -1.00
CA TYR A 21 -6.02 -0.41 -2.07
C TYR A 21 -4.81 0.06 -2.84
N VAL A 22 -4.05 -0.93 -3.30
CA VAL A 22 -2.91 -0.71 -4.20
C VAL A 22 -3.22 -1.40 -5.51
N GLU A 23 -3.02 -0.68 -6.60
CA GLU A 23 -3.27 -1.21 -7.94
C GLU A 23 -2.01 -1.13 -8.77
N ILE A 24 -1.71 -2.22 -9.47
CA ILE A 24 -0.65 -2.28 -10.47
C ILE A 24 -1.25 -2.93 -11.71
N GLY A 25 -1.31 -2.17 -12.81
CA GLY A 25 -1.95 -2.66 -14.01
C GLY A 25 -3.40 -3.00 -13.75
N LYS A 26 -3.78 -4.25 -13.95
CA LYS A 26 -5.15 -4.70 -13.73
C LYS A 26 -5.36 -5.35 -12.38
N LYS A 27 -4.31 -5.45 -11.58
CA LYS A 27 -4.40 -6.06 -10.26
C LYS A 27 -4.71 -5.01 -9.21
N ARG A 28 -5.60 -5.35 -8.31
CA ARG A 28 -5.99 -4.48 -7.20
C ARG A 28 -6.06 -5.32 -5.93
N VAL A 29 -5.34 -4.90 -4.91
CA VAL A 29 -5.29 -5.63 -3.65
C VAL A 29 -5.48 -4.69 -2.48
N ASN A 30 -5.96 -5.25 -1.38
CA ASN A 30 -6.11 -4.52 -0.12
C ASN A 30 -4.73 -4.31 0.50
N ALA A 31 -4.37 -3.05 0.73
CA ALA A 31 -3.05 -2.71 1.28
C ALA A 31 -2.84 -3.23 2.70
N LYS A 32 -3.90 -3.58 3.39
CA LYS A 32 -3.80 -4.14 4.75
C LYS A 32 -3.66 -5.65 4.75
N SER A 33 -3.68 -6.28 3.58
CA SER A 33 -3.55 -7.73 3.46
C SER A 33 -2.14 -8.08 3.01
N ILE A 34 -1.37 -8.70 3.91
CA ILE A 34 0.01 -9.10 3.57
C ILE A 34 0.01 -10.10 2.42
N MET A 35 -0.92 -11.04 2.42
CA MET A 35 -0.98 -12.03 1.37
C MET A 35 -1.34 -11.42 0.03
N GLY A 36 -2.30 -10.49 0.01
CA GLY A 36 -2.65 -9.78 -1.21
C GLY A 36 -1.48 -8.97 -1.74
N MET A 37 -0.80 -8.26 -0.84
CA MET A 37 0.33 -7.42 -1.24
C MET A 37 1.49 -8.26 -1.78
N MET A 38 1.72 -9.43 -1.21
CA MET A 38 2.79 -10.30 -1.71
C MET A 38 2.47 -10.85 -3.10
N THR A 39 1.19 -11.12 -3.38
CA THR A 39 0.82 -11.60 -4.72
C THR A 39 0.93 -10.49 -5.77
N LEU A 40 0.91 -9.24 -5.34
CA LEU A 40 1.03 -8.12 -6.25
C LEU A 40 2.43 -8.02 -6.87
N GLY A 41 3.45 -8.43 -6.15
CA GLY A 41 4.81 -8.45 -6.67
C GLY A 41 5.40 -7.08 -6.91
N LEU A 42 5.44 -6.25 -5.86
CA LEU A 42 5.99 -4.90 -5.97
C LEU A 42 7.47 -4.92 -6.30
N ASP A 43 7.84 -4.34 -7.43
CA ASP A 43 9.22 -4.20 -7.84
C ASP A 43 9.61 -2.73 -7.89
N ALA A 44 10.90 -2.45 -7.74
CA ALA A 44 11.41 -1.10 -7.83
C ALA A 44 11.11 -0.52 -9.21
N GLY A 45 10.60 0.71 -9.24
CA GLY A 45 10.28 1.38 -10.47
C GLY A 45 8.88 1.12 -11.01
N GLU A 46 8.12 0.24 -10.38
CA GLU A 46 6.74 0.00 -10.78
C GLU A 46 5.86 1.20 -10.46
N GLU A 47 4.98 1.53 -11.39
CA GLU A 47 3.96 2.53 -11.10
C GLU A 47 2.82 1.89 -10.35
N ILE A 48 2.49 2.47 -9.22
CA ILE A 48 1.36 1.98 -8.42
C ILE A 48 0.33 3.08 -8.26
N THR A 49 -0.92 2.69 -8.18
CA THR A 49 -2.02 3.60 -7.88
C THR A 49 -2.54 3.27 -6.50
N LEU A 50 -2.55 4.28 -5.63
CA LEU A 50 -3.09 4.14 -4.29
C LEU A 50 -4.48 4.74 -4.23
N SER A 51 -5.38 4.07 -3.54
CA SER A 51 -6.69 4.65 -3.25
C SER A 51 -7.03 4.40 -1.80
N ALA A 52 -7.64 5.40 -1.18
CA ALA A 52 -8.08 5.31 0.20
C ALA A 52 -9.47 5.90 0.31
N ASN A 53 -10.33 5.26 1.10
CA ASN A 53 -11.70 5.70 1.28
C ASN A 53 -12.10 5.51 2.74
N GLY A 54 -12.39 6.61 3.42
CA GLY A 54 -12.77 6.57 4.81
C GLY A 54 -12.52 7.91 5.49
N GLU A 55 -12.76 7.96 6.79
CA GLU A 55 -12.65 9.19 7.55
C GLU A 55 -11.24 9.78 7.53
N ASP A 56 -10.22 8.94 7.54
CA ASP A 56 -8.84 9.38 7.60
C ASP A 56 -8.11 9.16 6.27
N GLU A 57 -8.84 9.17 5.17
CA GLU A 57 -8.25 8.86 3.87
C GLU A 57 -7.13 9.80 3.46
N GLU A 58 -7.24 11.08 3.81
CA GLU A 58 -6.18 12.03 3.48
C GLU A 58 -4.91 11.74 4.27
N ALA A 59 -5.06 11.46 5.56
CA ALA A 59 -3.92 11.10 6.40
C ALA A 59 -3.31 9.78 5.94
N ALA A 60 -4.14 8.83 5.52
CA ALA A 60 -3.69 7.54 5.04
C ALA A 60 -2.85 7.69 3.78
N MET A 61 -3.33 8.48 2.82
CA MET A 61 -2.59 8.73 1.58
C MET A 61 -1.25 9.41 1.87
N ALA A 62 -1.27 10.43 2.74
CA ALA A 62 -0.05 11.15 3.09
C ALA A 62 0.96 10.23 3.77
N GLY A 63 0.50 9.39 4.70
CA GLY A 63 1.39 8.47 5.41
C GLY A 63 2.03 7.44 4.51
N ILE A 64 1.25 6.89 3.59
CA ILE A 64 1.76 5.89 2.66
C ILE A 64 2.73 6.53 1.66
N GLU A 65 2.39 7.71 1.16
CA GLU A 65 3.28 8.42 0.23
C GLU A 65 4.60 8.77 0.90
N GLN A 66 4.55 9.19 2.15
CA GLN A 66 5.76 9.49 2.90
C GLN A 66 6.62 8.25 3.08
N TYR A 67 6.00 7.12 3.43
CA TYR A 67 6.73 5.87 3.56
C TYR A 67 7.42 5.50 2.25
N LEU A 68 6.70 5.59 1.13
CA LEU A 68 7.24 5.20 -0.17
C LEU A 68 8.37 6.13 -0.61
N SER A 69 8.27 7.43 -0.31
CA SER A 69 9.30 8.38 -0.72
C SER A 69 10.59 8.24 0.08
N ASN A 70 10.55 7.56 1.23
CA ASN A 70 11.71 7.33 2.08
C ASN A 70 12.39 5.98 1.81
N GLN A 71 11.99 5.28 0.78
CA GLN A 71 12.59 3.98 0.42
C GLN A 71 13.88 4.10 -0.38
#